data_4cd945056911cd65d85c098a7c26f15d
#
_entry.id   4cd945056911cd65d85c098a7c26f15d
#
_cell.length_a   1.000
_cell.length_b   1.000
_cell.length_c   1.000
_cell.angle_alpha   90.00
_cell.angle_beta   90.00
_cell.angle_gamma   90.00
#
_symmetry.space_group_name_H-M   'P 1'
#
loop_
_entity.id
_entity.type
_entity.pdbx_description
1 polymer ?
#
loop_
_entity_poly.entity_id
_entity_poly.type
_entity_poly.pdbx_seq_one_letter_code
_entity_poly.pdbx_strand_id
1 'polypeptide(L)'
;MANTTFSGPVRSENGFEVVSKNSSTGAVTTSFTYDGSGMQVAPVTLSDADTSITAATHGGRVVVVPAIGSNRTLTLPSPAEGVSFTFVYGGAAEEAENLIIDTGADANYFIGGVVHIDSDADSVSVYANGSSNSILTLTDFGLMEINIVAKDSTNWIIWGYTQGADAPAFTDQS
;
A
#
# COMPACT_ATOMS: atom_id res chain seq x y z
N MET A 1 -2.53 -32.08 -0.07
CA MET A 1 -3.99 -32.07 -0.37
C MET A 1 -4.15 -32.14 -1.87
N ALA A 2 -5.08 -32.96 -2.37
CA ALA A 2 -5.36 -33.04 -3.81
C ALA A 2 -6.13 -31.79 -4.22
N ASN A 3 -5.78 -31.21 -5.38
CA ASN A 3 -6.54 -30.12 -5.98
C ASN A 3 -7.78 -30.70 -6.65
N THR A 4 -8.93 -30.08 -6.45
CA THR A 4 -10.17 -30.41 -7.14
C THR A 4 -10.27 -29.55 -8.39
N THR A 5 -10.38 -30.17 -9.58
CA THR A 5 -10.55 -29.48 -10.86
C THR A 5 -11.98 -29.65 -11.33
N PHE A 6 -12.62 -28.54 -11.70
CA PHE A 6 -13.95 -28.52 -12.29
C PHE A 6 -13.82 -28.28 -13.81
N SER A 7 -14.45 -29.12 -14.61
CA SER A 7 -14.42 -29.01 -16.09
C SER A 7 -15.62 -28.23 -16.66
N GLY A 8 -16.47 -27.64 -15.82
CA GLY A 8 -17.65 -26.87 -16.20
C GLY A 8 -17.84 -25.66 -15.28
N PRO A 9 -18.86 -24.83 -15.55
CA PRO A 9 -19.15 -23.67 -14.72
C PRO A 9 -19.54 -24.10 -13.30
N VAL A 10 -18.90 -23.48 -12.30
CA VAL A 10 -19.29 -23.60 -10.89
C VAL A 10 -20.31 -22.50 -10.59
N ARG A 11 -21.48 -22.88 -10.09
CA ARG A 11 -22.53 -21.95 -9.67
C ARG A 11 -22.60 -21.94 -8.15
N SER A 12 -22.60 -20.74 -7.56
CA SER A 12 -22.86 -20.53 -6.14
C SER A 12 -23.96 -19.49 -5.99
N GLU A 13 -24.96 -19.78 -5.16
CA GLU A 13 -26.06 -18.85 -4.88
C GLU A 13 -25.67 -17.80 -3.82
N ASN A 14 -24.67 -18.12 -3.00
CA ASN A 14 -24.24 -17.28 -1.88
C ASN A 14 -22.78 -16.76 -2.02
N GLY A 15 -22.19 -16.87 -3.22
CA GLY A 15 -20.83 -16.39 -3.48
C GLY A 15 -19.75 -17.42 -3.15
N PHE A 16 -18.50 -16.92 -3.12
CA PHE A 16 -17.29 -17.70 -2.84
C PHE A 16 -16.46 -16.95 -1.80
N GLU A 17 -15.86 -17.70 -0.88
CA GLU A 17 -14.94 -17.16 0.09
C GLU A 17 -13.56 -17.80 -0.05
N VAL A 18 -12.52 -17.00 0.05
CA VAL A 18 -11.16 -17.48 0.27
C VAL A 18 -10.88 -17.43 1.76
N VAL A 19 -10.66 -18.59 2.34
CA VAL A 19 -10.47 -18.75 3.78
C VAL A 19 -9.11 -19.36 4.10
N SER A 20 -8.52 -18.93 5.20
CA SER A 20 -7.41 -19.63 5.85
C SER A 20 -7.92 -20.31 7.12
N LYS A 21 -7.44 -21.52 7.41
CA LYS A 21 -7.77 -22.27 8.61
C LYS A 21 -6.53 -22.49 9.46
N ASN A 22 -6.58 -22.03 10.70
CA ASN A 22 -5.54 -22.32 11.66
C ASN A 22 -5.52 -23.84 11.95
N SER A 23 -4.40 -24.50 11.70
CA SER A 23 -4.28 -25.95 11.85
C SER A 23 -4.34 -26.42 13.29
N SER A 24 -4.01 -25.57 14.26
CA SER A 24 -3.98 -25.91 15.69
C SER A 24 -5.32 -25.65 16.40
N THR A 25 -5.99 -24.55 16.07
CA THR A 25 -7.23 -24.14 16.71
C THR A 25 -8.47 -24.44 15.89
N GLY A 26 -8.32 -24.72 14.58
CA GLY A 26 -9.44 -24.86 13.66
C GLY A 26 -10.14 -23.56 13.28
N ALA A 27 -9.70 -22.42 13.83
CA ALA A 27 -10.28 -21.12 13.54
C ALA A 27 -10.16 -20.80 12.04
N VAL A 28 -11.24 -20.30 11.45
CA VAL A 28 -11.33 -19.91 10.05
C VAL A 28 -11.33 -18.40 9.96
N THR A 29 -10.47 -17.86 9.09
CA THR A 29 -10.42 -16.42 8.76
C THR A 29 -10.72 -16.26 7.29
N THR A 30 -11.73 -15.47 6.93
CA THR A 30 -12.04 -15.10 5.55
C THR A 30 -11.17 -13.95 5.15
N SER A 31 -10.38 -14.13 4.10
CA SER A 31 -9.53 -13.07 3.51
C SER A 31 -10.18 -12.38 2.32
N PHE A 32 -11.18 -13.02 1.73
CA PHE A 32 -11.83 -12.52 0.52
C PHE A 32 -13.21 -13.12 0.36
N THR A 33 -14.18 -12.29 -0.01
CA THR A 33 -15.56 -12.71 -0.34
C THR A 33 -15.94 -12.16 -1.71
N TYR A 34 -16.56 -13.01 -2.53
CA TYR A 34 -17.22 -12.63 -3.76
C TYR A 34 -18.67 -13.11 -3.69
N ASP A 35 -19.60 -12.20 -3.60
CA ASP A 35 -21.05 -12.47 -3.52
C ASP A 35 -21.85 -11.63 -4.53
N GLY A 36 -23.16 -11.60 -4.40
CA GLY A 36 -24.04 -10.82 -5.27
C GLY A 36 -23.86 -9.31 -5.20
N SER A 37 -23.13 -8.79 -4.20
CA SER A 37 -22.77 -7.38 -4.06
C SER A 37 -21.43 -7.06 -4.76
N GLY A 38 -20.72 -8.06 -5.27
CA GLY A 38 -19.42 -7.95 -5.91
C GLY A 38 -18.26 -8.37 -5.01
N MET A 39 -17.07 -7.93 -5.38
CA MET A 39 -15.85 -8.24 -4.67
C MET A 39 -15.65 -7.26 -3.50
N GLN A 40 -15.75 -7.76 -2.28
CA GLN A 40 -15.56 -6.97 -1.08
C GLN A 40 -14.23 -7.32 -0.42
N VAL A 41 -13.33 -6.33 -0.37
CA VAL A 41 -12.05 -6.44 0.36
C VAL A 41 -12.03 -5.34 1.41
N ALA A 42 -12.10 -5.71 2.68
CA ALA A 42 -12.08 -4.74 3.76
C ALA A 42 -10.75 -3.95 3.74
N PRO A 43 -10.78 -2.62 3.91
CA PRO A 43 -9.55 -1.83 4.08
C PRO A 43 -8.81 -2.28 5.35
N VAL A 44 -7.50 -2.07 5.37
CA VAL A 44 -6.65 -2.30 6.53
C VAL A 44 -6.28 -0.96 7.13
N THR A 45 -6.69 -0.68 8.36
CA THR A 45 -6.25 0.52 9.08
C THR A 45 -4.99 0.20 9.87
N LEU A 46 -3.93 0.97 9.65
CA LEU A 46 -2.68 0.87 10.40
C LEU A 46 -2.82 1.48 11.79
N SER A 47 -1.92 1.12 12.68
CA SER A 47 -1.71 1.85 13.95
C SER A 47 -0.71 2.98 13.75
N ASP A 48 -0.70 3.98 14.63
CA ASP A 48 0.34 5.02 14.68
C ASP A 48 1.68 4.43 15.16
N ALA A 49 2.35 3.70 14.26
CA ALA A 49 3.64 3.03 14.52
C ALA A 49 4.36 2.71 13.21
N ASP A 50 5.68 2.52 13.27
CA ASP A 50 6.42 1.94 12.16
C ASP A 50 5.84 0.57 11.80
N THR A 51 5.61 0.33 10.53
CA THR A 51 4.86 -0.85 10.09
C THR A 51 5.56 -1.55 8.92
N SER A 52 5.80 -2.86 9.08
CA SER A 52 6.19 -3.71 7.96
C SER A 52 4.95 -4.10 7.14
N ILE A 53 4.89 -3.61 5.93
CA ILE A 53 3.84 -3.93 4.97
C ILE A 53 4.07 -5.34 4.41
N THR A 54 3.01 -6.12 4.28
CA THR A 54 3.09 -7.48 3.73
C THR A 54 2.06 -7.71 2.64
N ALA A 55 2.39 -8.48 1.64
CA ALA A 55 1.44 -8.84 0.57
C ALA A 55 0.23 -9.61 1.13
N ALA A 56 0.43 -10.46 2.12
CA ALA A 56 -0.64 -11.30 2.69
C ALA A 56 -1.71 -10.48 3.44
N THR A 57 -1.32 -9.42 4.15
CA THR A 57 -2.25 -8.60 4.94
C THR A 57 -2.73 -7.36 4.18
N HIS A 58 -1.86 -6.72 3.41
CA HIS A 58 -2.09 -5.39 2.85
C HIS A 58 -2.25 -5.41 1.32
N GLY A 59 -1.81 -6.51 0.65
CA GLY A 59 -1.80 -6.60 -0.81
C GLY A 59 -3.19 -6.54 -1.43
N GLY A 60 -3.34 -5.73 -2.50
CA GLY A 60 -4.60 -5.51 -3.21
C GLY A 60 -5.69 -4.81 -2.39
N ARG A 61 -5.34 -4.19 -1.28
CA ARG A 61 -6.27 -3.51 -0.36
C ARG A 61 -5.97 -2.03 -0.26
N VAL A 62 -6.99 -1.29 0.15
CA VAL A 62 -6.81 0.07 0.65
C VAL A 62 -6.23 -0.02 2.07
N VAL A 63 -5.07 0.57 2.26
CA VAL A 63 -4.37 0.67 3.53
C VAL A 63 -4.55 2.08 4.06
N VAL A 64 -5.26 2.22 5.16
CA VAL A 64 -5.58 3.51 5.77
C VAL A 64 -4.48 3.86 6.77
N VAL A 65 -3.77 4.94 6.50
CA VAL A 65 -2.77 5.53 7.42
C VAL A 65 -3.51 6.47 8.37
N PRO A 66 -3.47 6.25 9.69
CA PRO A 66 -4.12 7.13 10.65
C PRO A 66 -3.36 8.46 10.79
N ALA A 67 -3.88 9.38 11.59
CA ALA A 67 -3.10 10.49 12.11
C ALA A 67 -1.91 9.94 12.91
N ILE A 68 -0.73 10.58 12.75
CA ILE A 68 0.53 10.13 13.35
C ILE A 68 1.07 11.19 14.33
N GLY A 69 1.60 10.74 15.45
CA GLY A 69 2.16 11.62 16.50
C GLY A 69 3.70 11.73 16.46
N SER A 70 4.35 11.10 15.48
CA SER A 70 5.77 11.22 15.16
C SER A 70 6.04 10.65 13.78
N ASN A 71 7.21 10.91 13.21
CA ASN A 71 7.60 10.32 11.93
C ASN A 71 7.41 8.81 11.94
N ARG A 72 6.79 8.27 10.87
CA ARG A 72 6.54 6.82 10.72
C ARG A 72 7.09 6.30 9.42
N THR A 73 7.58 5.06 9.49
CA THR A 73 8.09 4.32 8.33
C THR A 73 7.19 3.14 8.00
N LEU A 74 6.75 3.10 6.75
CA LEU A 74 6.09 1.94 6.15
C LEU A 74 7.14 1.21 5.30
N THR A 75 7.61 0.06 5.76
CA THR A 75 8.59 -0.75 5.03
C THR A 75 7.87 -1.73 4.14
N LEU A 76 8.05 -1.60 2.82
CA LEU A 76 7.48 -2.51 1.82
C LEU A 76 8.17 -3.89 1.88
N PRO A 77 7.48 -4.97 1.51
CA PRO A 77 8.13 -6.27 1.32
C PRO A 77 9.06 -6.24 0.10
N SER A 78 9.86 -7.29 -0.08
CA SER A 78 10.57 -7.47 -1.35
C SER A 78 9.58 -7.48 -2.51
N PRO A 79 9.87 -6.76 -3.62
CA PRO A 79 8.97 -6.70 -4.76
C PRO A 79 8.70 -8.09 -5.34
N ALA A 80 7.44 -8.39 -5.61
CA ALA A 80 7.02 -9.57 -6.35
C ALA A 80 5.98 -9.13 -7.38
N GLU A 81 6.21 -9.45 -8.64
CA GLU A 81 5.43 -8.95 -9.78
C GLU A 81 3.91 -9.04 -9.53
N GLY A 82 3.22 -7.91 -9.70
CA GLY A 82 1.77 -7.76 -9.53
C GLY A 82 1.30 -7.52 -8.09
N VAL A 83 2.17 -7.64 -7.08
CA VAL A 83 1.81 -7.20 -5.70
C VAL A 83 1.60 -5.71 -5.68
N SER A 84 0.48 -5.26 -5.13
CA SER A 84 0.10 -3.85 -5.13
C SER A 84 -0.45 -3.40 -3.78
N PHE A 85 -0.30 -2.10 -3.51
CA PHE A 85 -0.80 -1.43 -2.32
C PHE A 85 -1.40 -0.08 -2.71
N THR A 86 -2.46 0.32 -2.02
CA THR A 86 -3.03 1.67 -2.11
C THR A 86 -3.06 2.25 -0.71
N PHE A 87 -2.25 3.26 -0.44
CA PHE A 87 -2.23 3.98 0.83
C PHE A 87 -3.10 5.22 0.73
N VAL A 88 -3.98 5.40 1.70
CA VAL A 88 -4.82 6.61 1.84
C VAL A 88 -4.68 7.17 3.25
N TYR A 89 -4.72 8.48 3.37
CA TYR A 89 -4.73 9.13 4.67
C TYR A 89 -6.13 9.12 5.28
N GLY A 90 -6.24 8.67 6.53
CA GLY A 90 -7.47 8.58 7.29
C GLY A 90 -7.59 9.60 8.43
N GLY A 91 -6.63 10.51 8.58
CA GLY A 91 -6.69 11.61 9.54
C GLY A 91 -7.60 12.74 9.09
N ALA A 92 -7.83 13.70 9.97
CA ALA A 92 -8.77 14.82 9.75
C ALA A 92 -8.08 16.17 9.40
N ALA A 93 -6.78 16.25 9.55
CA ALA A 93 -5.98 17.46 9.34
C ALA A 93 -4.62 17.11 8.74
N GLU A 94 -3.93 18.10 8.21
CA GLU A 94 -2.53 17.99 7.80
C GLU A 94 -1.66 17.63 9.00
N GLU A 95 -0.71 16.70 8.80
CA GLU A 95 0.25 16.28 9.82
C GLU A 95 1.42 17.27 9.89
N ALA A 96 2.05 17.36 11.05
CA ALA A 96 3.33 18.05 11.22
C ALA A 96 4.51 17.07 11.16
N GLU A 97 4.22 15.80 10.90
CA GLU A 97 5.15 14.69 10.95
C GLU A 97 5.31 14.06 9.57
N ASN A 98 6.41 13.37 9.35
CA ASN A 98 6.70 12.75 8.07
C ASN A 98 6.21 11.30 8.00
N LEU A 99 5.60 10.92 6.90
CA LEU A 99 5.40 9.53 6.54
C LEU A 99 6.46 9.10 5.52
N ILE A 100 7.19 8.05 5.85
CA ILE A 100 8.25 7.50 5.03
C ILE A 100 7.78 6.17 4.44
N ILE A 101 7.81 6.04 3.13
CA ILE A 101 7.58 4.76 2.45
C ILE A 101 8.94 4.26 1.95
N ASP A 102 9.41 3.17 2.55
CA ASP A 102 10.71 2.56 2.32
C ASP A 102 10.53 1.25 1.55
N THR A 103 11.29 1.04 0.48
CA THR A 103 11.25 -0.20 -0.31
C THR A 103 11.80 -1.42 0.44
N GLY A 104 12.39 -1.22 1.63
CA GLY A 104 12.95 -2.27 2.48
C GLY A 104 14.35 -2.75 2.10
N ALA A 105 14.90 -2.27 0.99
CA ALA A 105 16.29 -2.55 0.60
C ALA A 105 16.76 -1.54 -0.45
N ASP A 106 18.01 -1.10 -0.34
CA ASP A 106 18.67 -0.18 -1.28
C ASP A 106 18.66 -0.68 -2.74
N ALA A 107 18.69 -2.00 -2.93
CA ALA A 107 18.61 -2.62 -4.26
C ALA A 107 17.21 -2.55 -4.90
N ASN A 108 16.18 -2.14 -4.16
CA ASN A 108 14.82 -1.97 -4.64
C ASN A 108 14.52 -0.48 -4.78
N TYR A 109 13.92 -0.06 -5.89
CA TYR A 109 13.69 1.36 -6.12
C TYR A 109 12.37 1.67 -6.79
N PHE A 110 11.96 2.93 -6.65
CA PHE A 110 10.74 3.46 -7.24
C PHE A 110 10.96 3.92 -8.69
N ILE A 111 9.91 3.73 -9.51
CA ILE A 111 9.77 4.25 -10.86
C ILE A 111 8.43 4.99 -10.91
N GLY A 112 8.42 6.22 -11.42
CA GLY A 112 7.23 7.05 -11.47
C GLY A 112 7.33 8.23 -10.53
N GLY A 113 6.21 8.69 -10.00
CA GLY A 113 6.22 9.87 -9.14
C GLY A 113 4.85 10.20 -8.59
N VAL A 114 4.78 11.25 -7.81
CA VAL A 114 3.57 11.74 -7.15
C VAL A 114 3.34 13.21 -7.47
N VAL A 115 2.08 13.62 -7.47
CA VAL A 115 1.69 15.02 -7.57
C VAL A 115 1.60 15.59 -6.17
N HIS A 116 2.36 16.63 -5.89
CA HIS A 116 2.21 17.44 -4.69
C HIS A 116 1.18 18.54 -4.95
N ILE A 117 0.13 18.54 -4.17
CA ILE A 117 -0.87 19.60 -4.13
C ILE A 117 -0.46 20.52 -2.98
N ASP A 118 0.26 21.58 -3.32
CA ASP A 118 0.74 22.54 -2.34
C ASP A 118 -0.44 23.30 -1.75
N SER A 119 -0.46 23.48 -0.42
CA SER A 119 -1.55 24.13 0.28
C SER A 119 -1.44 25.66 0.25
N ASP A 120 -0.28 26.24 -0.08
CA ASP A 120 0.00 27.66 -0.05
C ASP A 120 0.79 28.21 -1.28
N ALA A 121 1.18 27.33 -2.21
CA ALA A 121 1.91 27.69 -3.41
C ALA A 121 1.49 26.84 -4.63
N ASP A 122 2.32 26.82 -5.69
CA ASP A 122 2.05 26.08 -6.92
C ASP A 122 2.30 24.58 -6.74
N SER A 123 1.32 23.76 -7.12
CA SER A 123 1.44 22.31 -7.13
C SER A 123 2.52 21.82 -8.09
N VAL A 124 3.29 20.84 -7.68
CA VAL A 124 4.41 20.27 -8.45
C VAL A 124 4.31 18.75 -8.57
N SER A 125 4.95 18.21 -9.62
CA SER A 125 5.14 16.76 -9.76
C SER A 125 6.55 16.39 -9.32
N VAL A 126 6.67 15.40 -8.45
CA VAL A 126 7.94 14.90 -7.91
C VAL A 126 8.16 13.48 -8.40
N TYR A 127 9.32 13.21 -8.98
CA TYR A 127 9.64 11.94 -9.63
C TYR A 127 10.81 11.23 -8.99
N ALA A 128 10.71 9.90 -8.86
CA ALA A 128 11.84 9.05 -8.58
C ALA A 128 12.79 9.01 -9.80
N ASN A 129 14.08 8.84 -9.54
CA ASN A 129 15.09 8.77 -10.61
C ASN A 129 15.04 7.43 -11.40
N GLY A 130 14.28 6.44 -10.92
CA GLY A 130 14.08 5.15 -11.58
C GLY A 130 15.26 4.19 -11.51
N SER A 131 16.29 4.48 -10.70
CA SER A 131 17.53 3.69 -10.65
C SER A 131 18.14 3.52 -9.26
N SER A 132 17.78 4.34 -8.29
CA SER A 132 18.32 4.27 -6.94
C SER A 132 17.37 4.78 -5.85
N ASN A 133 16.39 5.61 -6.17
CA ASN A 133 15.50 6.13 -5.14
C ASN A 133 14.65 5.02 -4.50
N SER A 134 14.97 4.66 -3.28
CA SER A 134 14.36 3.59 -2.49
C SER A 134 13.44 4.09 -1.38
N ILE A 135 13.43 5.39 -1.11
CA ILE A 135 12.62 6.04 -0.09
C ILE A 135 11.77 7.15 -0.70
N LEU A 136 10.48 7.19 -0.35
CA LEU A 136 9.61 8.35 -0.51
C LEU A 136 9.29 8.92 0.87
N THR A 137 9.64 10.17 1.11
CA THR A 137 9.24 10.92 2.30
C THR A 137 8.11 11.89 1.93
N LEU A 138 6.98 11.75 2.59
CA LEU A 138 5.86 12.69 2.56
C LEU A 138 6.01 13.61 3.77
N THR A 139 6.31 14.87 3.52
CA THR A 139 6.51 15.88 4.57
C THR A 139 5.20 16.62 4.82
N ASP A 140 4.84 16.82 6.08
CA ASP A 140 3.66 17.58 6.51
C ASP A 140 2.41 17.23 5.67
N PHE A 141 2.19 15.93 5.47
CA PHE A 141 1.18 15.43 4.56
C PHE A 141 -0.24 15.50 5.16
N GLY A 142 -1.17 15.87 4.34
CA GLY A 142 -2.61 15.79 4.66
C GLY A 142 -3.30 14.76 3.78
N LEU A 143 -4.20 15.20 2.93
CA LEU A 143 -4.86 14.31 2.00
C LEU A 143 -3.85 13.62 1.08
N MET A 144 -3.89 12.28 1.03
CA MET A 144 -3.04 11.52 0.11
C MET A 144 -3.75 10.28 -0.43
N GLU A 145 -3.36 9.90 -1.64
CA GLU A 145 -3.55 8.58 -2.21
C GLU A 145 -2.28 8.20 -2.96
N ILE A 146 -1.60 7.18 -2.47
CA ILE A 146 -0.36 6.65 -3.07
C ILE A 146 -0.60 5.21 -3.50
N ASN A 147 -0.45 4.96 -4.79
CA ASN A 147 -0.58 3.65 -5.39
C ASN A 147 0.79 3.10 -5.75
N ILE A 148 1.05 1.85 -5.38
CA ILE A 148 2.33 1.18 -5.60
C ILE A 148 2.06 -0.22 -6.15
N VAL A 149 2.78 -0.60 -7.20
CA VAL A 149 2.74 -1.97 -7.76
C VAL A 149 4.14 -2.46 -8.07
N ALA A 150 4.45 -3.69 -7.66
CA ALA A 150 5.71 -4.34 -8.05
C ALA A 150 5.69 -4.66 -9.55
N LYS A 151 6.60 -4.05 -10.30
CA LYS A 151 6.81 -4.30 -11.73
C LYS A 151 7.56 -5.61 -11.98
N ASP A 152 8.55 -5.87 -11.15
CA ASP A 152 9.45 -7.02 -11.22
C ASP A 152 10.01 -7.31 -9.81
N SER A 153 11.09 -8.06 -9.68
CA SER A 153 11.70 -8.41 -8.39
C SER A 153 12.55 -7.31 -7.74
N THR A 154 12.67 -6.13 -8.37
CA THR A 154 13.51 -5.02 -7.87
C THR A 154 12.81 -3.67 -7.93
N ASN A 155 11.78 -3.52 -8.77
CA ASN A 155 11.19 -2.22 -9.05
C ASN A 155 9.75 -2.11 -8.59
N TRP A 156 9.43 -0.97 -7.96
CA TRP A 156 8.10 -0.55 -7.62
C TRP A 156 7.66 0.61 -8.52
N ILE A 157 6.57 0.46 -9.27
CA ILE A 157 5.92 1.58 -9.94
C ILE A 157 5.09 2.32 -8.91
N ILE A 158 5.23 3.64 -8.85
CA ILE A 158 4.52 4.51 -7.90
C ILE A 158 3.82 5.65 -8.64
N TRP A 159 2.59 5.97 -8.21
CA TRP A 159 1.84 7.14 -8.67
C TRP A 159 0.83 7.55 -7.60
N GLY A 160 0.36 8.78 -7.68
CA GLY A 160 -0.66 9.27 -6.76
C GLY A 160 -0.50 10.76 -6.50
N TYR A 161 -1.04 11.18 -5.37
CA TYR A 161 -0.94 12.57 -4.93
C TYR A 161 -0.80 12.65 -3.40
N THR A 162 -0.25 13.75 -2.95
CA THR A 162 -0.26 14.18 -1.56
C THR A 162 -0.52 15.67 -1.47
N GLN A 163 -1.18 16.12 -0.41
CA GLN A 163 -1.37 17.53 -0.10
C GLN A 163 -0.58 17.87 1.17
N GLY A 164 0.04 19.01 1.19
CA GLY A 164 0.81 19.52 2.34
C GLY A 164 1.51 20.82 2.01
N ALA A 165 2.11 21.47 3.00
CA ALA A 165 2.89 22.70 2.80
C ALA A 165 4.24 22.42 2.15
N ASP A 166 4.83 21.25 2.39
CA ASP A 166 6.15 20.87 1.90
C ASP A 166 6.08 19.72 0.87
N ALA A 167 6.84 19.87 -0.22
CA ALA A 167 6.90 18.87 -1.28
C ALA A 167 7.53 17.56 -0.79
N PRO A 168 6.98 16.39 -1.19
CA PRO A 168 7.58 15.10 -0.91
C PRO A 168 8.94 14.97 -1.60
N ALA A 169 9.78 14.07 -1.11
CA ALA A 169 11.09 13.80 -1.66
C ALA A 169 11.34 12.31 -1.90
N PHE A 170 11.94 12.00 -3.05
CA PHE A 170 12.51 10.67 -3.31
C PHE A 170 14.02 10.71 -3.04
N THR A 171 14.50 9.78 -2.22
CA THR A 171 15.91 9.67 -1.83
C THR A 171 16.39 8.23 -1.90
N ASP A 172 17.69 8.05 -1.84
CA ASP A 172 18.33 6.73 -1.73
C ASP A 172 18.40 6.32 -0.26
N GLN A 173 18.32 5.02 -0.04
CA GLN A 173 18.64 4.41 1.24
C GLN A 173 20.18 4.36 1.35
N SER A 174 20.77 4.97 2.36
CA SER A 174 22.22 5.01 2.58
C SER A 174 22.68 3.92 3.54
#